data_5aa4d1d380fb19d96985631740a607da
#
_entry.id   5aa4d1d380fb19d96985631740a607da
#
_cell.length_a   1.000
_cell.length_b   1.000
_cell.length_c   1.000
_cell.angle_alpha   90.00
_cell.angle_beta   90.00
_cell.angle_gamma   90.00
#
_symmetry.space_group_name_H-M   'P 1'
#
loop_
_entity.id
_entity.type
_entity.pdbx_description
1 polymer ?
#
loop_
_entity_poly.entity_id
_entity_poly.type
_entity_poly.pdbx_seq_one_letter_code
_entity_poly.pdbx_strand_id
1 'polypeptide(L)'
;MDFLCLSGNHDESLEDEENLPENVFCYGEDWKKNSYDEVDIWGCTQTDANFNLLYTTLRPDRTRINIVLLHGEVRQSGTPAYGTVLLPALRDKGIDYLALGHYHSFEEGGLDERGKWCYSGTPEGRGFDECGPKGFVLLNIENGKLSSRFVPFAQREIEECKVDISGLEGELEIEERMLSALSCRPSKNILRVLLIGRVPLNAQIRPKELEGCLNERFFSSSVKNCTKIQIDPSLYRDELSLKGEFIRTVLAARELSEEDKEQVLRCGLLALEGEEAEFT
;
A
#
# COMPACT_ATOMS: atom_id res chain seq x y z
N MET A 1 -11.99 1.37 29.66
CA MET A 1 -11.48 1.99 28.43
C MET A 1 -12.64 2.07 27.48
N ASP A 2 -12.87 3.25 26.90
CA ASP A 2 -13.95 3.47 25.94
C ASP A 2 -13.44 3.28 24.52
N PHE A 3 -14.28 2.80 23.65
CA PHE A 3 -14.07 2.68 22.22
C PHE A 3 -15.03 3.62 21.49
N LEU A 4 -14.46 4.54 20.71
CA LEU A 4 -15.22 5.48 19.90
C LEU A 4 -15.09 5.05 18.44
N CYS A 5 -16.20 4.61 17.85
CA CYS A 5 -16.24 4.01 16.52
C CYS A 5 -16.95 4.92 15.52
N LEU A 6 -16.46 4.91 14.28
CA LEU A 6 -17.03 5.61 13.16
C LEU A 6 -17.06 4.66 11.96
N SER A 7 -18.22 4.52 11.31
CA SER A 7 -18.35 3.69 10.11
C SER A 7 -17.69 4.36 8.90
N GLY A 8 -16.97 3.58 8.12
CA GLY A 8 -16.42 3.95 6.83
C GLY A 8 -17.37 3.61 5.68
N ASN A 9 -16.94 3.89 4.45
CA ASN A 9 -17.74 3.66 3.23
C ASN A 9 -17.91 2.18 2.85
N HIS A 10 -17.23 1.26 3.53
CA HIS A 10 -17.35 -0.19 3.35
C HIS A 10 -17.95 -0.90 4.56
N ASP A 11 -18.31 -0.16 5.60
CA ASP A 11 -18.88 -0.73 6.81
C ASP A 11 -20.40 -0.61 6.78
N GLU A 12 -21.10 -1.62 7.34
CA GLU A 12 -22.50 -1.49 7.69
C GLU A 12 -22.64 -0.49 8.84
N SER A 13 -23.82 0.15 8.98
CA SER A 13 -24.03 1.11 10.07
C SER A 13 -23.92 0.40 11.42
N LEU A 14 -22.94 0.80 12.23
CA LEU A 14 -22.77 0.30 13.59
C LEU A 14 -23.80 0.85 14.58
N GLU A 15 -24.60 1.87 14.18
CA GLU A 15 -25.63 2.45 15.06
C GLU A 15 -26.79 1.50 15.35
N ASP A 16 -27.04 0.54 14.45
CA ASP A 16 -28.17 -0.39 14.53
C ASP A 16 -27.85 -1.70 15.26
N GLU A 17 -26.65 -1.86 15.81
CA GLU A 17 -26.28 -3.05 16.57
C GLU A 17 -26.85 -2.98 18.00
N GLU A 18 -27.96 -3.67 18.23
CA GLU A 18 -28.69 -3.75 19.52
C GLU A 18 -27.87 -4.33 20.70
N ASN A 19 -26.64 -4.80 20.51
CA ASN A 19 -25.84 -5.50 21.51
C ASN A 19 -24.40 -5.01 21.64
N LEU A 20 -24.14 -3.71 21.47
CA LEU A 20 -22.80 -3.18 21.71
C LEU A 20 -22.47 -3.19 23.21
N PRO A 21 -21.20 -3.49 23.58
CA PRO A 21 -20.74 -3.32 24.95
C PRO A 21 -20.93 -1.90 25.47
N GLU A 22 -21.19 -1.72 26.75
CA GLU A 22 -21.46 -0.40 27.37
C GLU A 22 -20.36 0.64 27.17
N ASN A 23 -19.14 0.20 26.88
CA ASN A 23 -17.98 1.06 26.63
C ASN A 23 -17.65 1.27 25.14
N VAL A 24 -18.58 0.91 24.23
CA VAL A 24 -18.46 1.16 22.79
C VAL A 24 -19.47 2.22 22.38
N PHE A 25 -18.99 3.31 21.81
CA PHE A 25 -19.79 4.45 21.37
C PHE A 25 -19.65 4.61 19.86
N CYS A 26 -20.72 4.46 19.11
CA CYS A 26 -20.75 4.65 17.67
C CYS A 26 -21.28 6.03 17.30
N TYR A 27 -20.58 6.67 16.35
CA TYR A 27 -21.01 7.94 15.80
C TYR A 27 -21.88 7.72 14.58
N GLY A 28 -23.04 8.39 14.57
CA GLY A 28 -23.97 8.37 13.45
C GLY A 28 -23.86 9.59 12.56
N GLU A 29 -24.95 9.89 11.85
CA GLU A 29 -25.00 10.95 10.84
C GLU A 29 -24.95 12.39 11.40
N ASP A 30 -25.27 12.56 12.69
CA ASP A 30 -25.16 13.84 13.38
C ASP A 30 -23.87 13.93 14.19
N TRP A 31 -23.33 15.14 14.34
CA TRP A 31 -22.19 15.35 15.24
C TRP A 31 -22.54 14.98 16.68
N LYS A 32 -21.87 13.98 17.19
CA LYS A 32 -21.88 13.61 18.61
C LYS A 32 -20.55 13.94 19.25
N LYS A 33 -20.56 14.19 20.55
CA LYS A 33 -19.40 14.56 21.32
C LYS A 33 -19.30 13.72 22.59
N ASN A 34 -18.13 13.15 22.84
CA ASN A 34 -17.73 12.56 24.11
C ASN A 34 -16.69 13.48 24.77
N SER A 35 -16.92 13.82 26.02
CA SER A 35 -16.03 14.75 26.77
C SER A 35 -15.29 14.02 27.87
N TYR A 36 -13.97 14.20 27.95
CA TYR A 36 -13.08 13.64 28.95
C TYR A 36 -12.17 14.76 29.47
N ASP A 37 -12.22 15.05 30.76
CA ASP A 37 -11.45 16.13 31.37
C ASP A 37 -11.39 17.41 30.51
N GLU A 38 -10.22 17.72 29.93
CA GLU A 38 -9.97 18.89 29.07
C GLU A 38 -10.16 18.61 27.57
N VAL A 39 -10.59 17.37 27.20
CA VAL A 39 -10.68 16.90 25.80
C VAL A 39 -12.11 16.69 25.39
N ASP A 40 -12.45 17.17 24.20
CA ASP A 40 -13.70 16.84 23.49
C ASP A 40 -13.36 16.00 22.25
N ILE A 41 -13.99 14.85 22.12
CA ILE A 41 -13.86 13.97 20.94
C ILE A 41 -15.15 14.01 20.16
N TRP A 42 -15.09 14.50 18.95
CA TRP A 42 -16.22 14.67 18.03
C TRP A 42 -16.17 13.60 16.94
N GLY A 43 -17.32 13.07 16.59
CA GLY A 43 -17.43 12.14 15.46
C GLY A 43 -18.75 12.33 14.71
N CYS A 44 -18.71 12.08 13.41
CA CYS A 44 -19.87 12.10 12.54
C CYS A 44 -19.61 11.20 11.34
N THR A 45 -20.51 10.23 11.12
CA THR A 45 -20.49 9.39 9.92
C THR A 45 -20.96 10.17 8.72
N GLN A 46 -20.15 10.22 7.67
CA GLN A 46 -20.51 10.92 6.45
C GLN A 46 -21.48 10.09 5.59
N THR A 47 -22.54 10.73 5.12
CA THR A 47 -23.54 10.15 4.22
C THR A 47 -23.83 11.08 3.05
N ASP A 48 -24.53 10.60 2.02
CA ASP A 48 -25.00 11.43 0.91
C ASP A 48 -25.94 12.57 1.37
N ALA A 49 -26.60 12.40 2.51
CA ALA A 49 -27.51 13.40 3.05
C ALA A 49 -26.79 14.53 3.81
N ASN A 50 -25.67 14.24 4.47
CA ASN A 50 -25.03 15.17 5.41
C ASN A 50 -23.68 15.75 4.95
N PHE A 51 -23.02 15.21 3.92
CA PHE A 51 -21.65 15.58 3.55
C PHE A 51 -21.43 17.10 3.34
N ASN A 52 -22.45 17.84 2.92
CA ASN A 52 -22.38 19.29 2.79
C ASN A 52 -22.53 20.03 4.13
N LEU A 53 -23.22 19.44 5.11
CA LEU A 53 -23.55 20.05 6.38
C LEU A 53 -22.46 19.89 7.43
N LEU A 54 -21.63 18.86 7.33
CA LEU A 54 -20.56 18.55 8.29
C LEU A 54 -19.72 19.78 8.65
N TYR A 55 -19.32 20.54 7.65
CA TYR A 55 -18.43 21.68 7.83
C TYR A 55 -19.12 22.88 8.49
N THR A 56 -20.44 23.00 8.35
CA THR A 56 -21.21 24.14 8.88
C THR A 56 -21.81 23.88 10.24
N THR A 57 -22.00 22.63 10.62
CA THR A 57 -22.64 22.23 11.89
C THR A 57 -21.64 21.93 13.00
N LEU A 58 -20.38 21.60 12.67
CA LEU A 58 -19.32 21.37 13.66
C LEU A 58 -19.00 22.68 14.44
N ARG A 59 -19.10 22.64 15.77
CA ARG A 59 -18.90 23.78 16.69
C ARG A 59 -18.04 23.40 17.90
N PRO A 60 -16.73 23.15 17.74
CA PRO A 60 -15.84 22.86 18.85
C PRO A 60 -15.66 24.06 19.77
N ASP A 61 -15.52 23.82 21.06
CA ASP A 61 -15.12 24.82 22.02
C ASP A 61 -13.61 25.04 21.92
N ARG A 62 -13.19 26.22 21.49
CA ARG A 62 -11.76 26.56 21.29
C ARG A 62 -10.94 26.62 22.57
N THR A 63 -11.58 26.63 23.73
CA THR A 63 -10.89 26.60 25.03
C THR A 63 -10.50 25.19 25.46
N ARG A 64 -11.00 24.17 24.77
CA ARG A 64 -10.74 22.76 25.01
C ARG A 64 -9.86 22.16 23.92
N ILE A 65 -9.30 20.99 24.17
CA ILE A 65 -8.61 20.20 23.15
C ILE A 65 -9.68 19.44 22.36
N ASN A 66 -9.71 19.65 21.06
CA ASN A 66 -10.71 19.04 20.19
C ASN A 66 -10.08 18.02 19.24
N ILE A 67 -10.47 16.77 19.39
CA ILE A 67 -10.16 15.66 18.48
C ILE A 67 -11.41 15.44 17.64
N VAL A 68 -11.28 15.42 16.32
CA VAL A 68 -12.39 15.22 15.39
C VAL A 68 -12.13 13.93 14.59
N LEU A 69 -13.11 13.03 14.57
CA LEU A 69 -13.08 11.78 13.80
C LEU A 69 -13.92 11.96 12.54
N LEU A 70 -13.33 11.65 11.40
CA LEU A 70 -14.01 11.58 10.09
C LEU A 70 -13.44 10.44 9.25
N HIS A 71 -14.20 10.04 8.24
CA HIS A 71 -13.75 9.05 7.25
C HIS A 71 -13.87 9.64 5.84
N GLY A 72 -12.83 9.54 5.05
CA GLY A 72 -12.82 9.97 3.63
C GLY A 72 -11.45 10.45 3.14
N GLU A 73 -11.38 10.68 1.85
CA GLU A 73 -10.18 11.18 1.17
C GLU A 73 -9.95 12.67 1.45
N VAL A 74 -8.77 13.04 1.93
CA VAL A 74 -8.39 14.44 2.14
C VAL A 74 -8.26 15.20 0.83
N ARG A 75 -8.88 16.39 0.77
CA ARG A 75 -8.77 17.34 -0.35
C ARG A 75 -8.35 18.73 0.12
N GLN A 76 -7.37 19.29 -0.57
CA GLN A 76 -6.85 20.64 -0.31
C GLN A 76 -7.64 21.76 -1.02
N SER A 77 -8.52 21.40 -1.96
CA SER A 77 -9.31 22.34 -2.75
C SER A 77 -10.54 21.68 -3.33
N GLY A 78 -11.48 22.47 -3.81
CA GLY A 78 -12.71 21.99 -4.44
C GLY A 78 -13.95 22.26 -3.60
N THR A 79 -15.03 21.56 -3.91
CA THR A 79 -16.30 21.60 -3.19
C THR A 79 -16.47 20.32 -2.36
N PRO A 80 -17.25 20.36 -1.26
CA PRO A 80 -17.61 19.15 -0.51
C PRO A 80 -18.21 18.08 -1.43
N ALA A 81 -17.78 16.84 -1.25
CA ALA A 81 -18.31 15.68 -1.93
C ALA A 81 -18.36 14.50 -0.97
N TYR A 82 -19.29 13.58 -1.19
CA TYR A 82 -19.35 12.33 -0.41
C TYR A 82 -18.02 11.56 -0.50
N GLY A 83 -17.59 10.96 0.60
CA GLY A 83 -16.31 10.24 0.68
C GLY A 83 -15.07 11.13 0.73
N THR A 84 -15.23 12.47 0.79
CA THR A 84 -14.10 13.41 0.85
C THR A 84 -14.11 14.26 2.12
N VAL A 85 -12.92 14.62 2.59
CA VAL A 85 -12.70 15.54 3.72
C VAL A 85 -11.98 16.79 3.20
N LEU A 86 -12.74 17.88 3.07
CA LEU A 86 -12.26 19.16 2.55
C LEU A 86 -11.54 19.95 3.65
N LEU A 87 -10.21 19.89 3.71
CA LEU A 87 -9.42 20.55 4.77
C LEU A 87 -9.66 22.06 4.89
N PRO A 88 -9.75 22.86 3.79
CA PRO A 88 -10.04 24.29 3.91
C PRO A 88 -11.32 24.63 4.65
N ALA A 89 -12.33 23.75 4.61
CA ALA A 89 -13.59 23.94 5.31
C ALA A 89 -13.53 23.61 6.81
N LEU A 90 -12.46 22.93 7.25
CA LEU A 90 -12.20 22.58 8.65
C LEU A 90 -11.17 23.49 9.33
N ARG A 91 -10.45 24.31 8.57
CA ARG A 91 -9.47 25.27 9.11
C ARG A 91 -10.14 26.27 10.06
N ASP A 92 -9.40 26.71 11.04
CA ASP A 92 -9.81 27.72 12.03
C ASP A 92 -11.07 27.36 12.84
N LYS A 93 -11.45 26.07 12.85
CA LYS A 93 -12.58 25.60 13.66
C LYS A 93 -12.21 25.25 15.10
N GLY A 94 -10.94 25.30 15.46
CA GLY A 94 -10.45 24.97 16.80
C GLY A 94 -10.21 23.48 16.97
N ILE A 95 -9.87 22.78 15.88
CA ILE A 95 -9.50 21.37 15.88
C ILE A 95 -8.01 21.24 16.19
N ASP A 96 -7.63 20.43 17.18
CA ASP A 96 -6.24 20.14 17.52
C ASP A 96 -5.74 18.90 16.77
N TYR A 97 -6.63 17.92 16.59
CA TYR A 97 -6.30 16.69 15.87
C TYR A 97 -7.50 16.18 15.07
N LEU A 98 -7.31 16.03 13.78
CA LEU A 98 -8.29 15.43 12.87
C LEU A 98 -7.85 13.99 12.59
N ALA A 99 -8.50 13.03 13.26
CA ALA A 99 -8.28 11.62 13.07
C ALA A 99 -9.10 11.10 11.89
N LEU A 100 -8.44 10.55 10.90
CA LEU A 100 -9.04 10.13 9.64
C LEU A 100 -8.93 8.62 9.42
N GLY A 101 -10.02 8.01 8.95
CA GLY A 101 -10.04 6.71 8.31
C GLY A 101 -10.12 6.85 6.78
N HIS A 102 -9.90 5.79 6.06
CA HIS A 102 -9.98 5.62 4.62
C HIS A 102 -8.66 5.11 4.01
N TYR A 103 -7.52 5.77 4.25
CA TYR A 103 -6.22 5.28 3.80
C TYR A 103 -5.63 4.27 4.80
N HIS A 104 -5.10 3.16 4.25
CA HIS A 104 -4.53 2.06 5.03
C HIS A 104 -3.03 2.24 5.34
N SER A 105 -2.48 3.39 5.03
CA SER A 105 -1.11 3.78 5.36
C SER A 105 -1.09 4.99 6.26
N PHE A 106 -0.08 5.07 7.15
CA PHE A 106 0.13 6.24 7.97
C PHE A 106 0.49 7.44 7.09
N GLU A 107 -0.27 8.53 7.28
CA GLU A 107 -0.01 9.81 6.63
C GLU A 107 -0.50 10.95 7.52
N GLU A 108 0.27 12.03 7.65
CA GLU A 108 -0.14 13.19 8.42
C GLU A 108 0.25 14.51 7.74
N GLY A 109 -0.46 15.59 8.10
CA GLY A 109 -0.14 16.94 7.63
C GLY A 109 -0.75 18.03 8.50
N GLY A 110 -0.35 19.27 8.27
CA GLY A 110 -0.93 20.42 8.95
C GLY A 110 -2.36 20.69 8.48
N LEU A 111 -3.26 20.97 9.41
CA LEU A 111 -4.59 21.48 9.13
C LEU A 111 -4.57 23.01 9.07
N ASP A 112 -4.12 23.65 10.13
CA ASP A 112 -3.94 25.10 10.30
C ASP A 112 -2.81 25.37 11.34
N GLU A 113 -2.75 26.59 11.91
CA GLU A 113 -1.75 26.96 12.92
C GLU A 113 -1.90 26.18 14.24
N ARG A 114 -3.10 25.67 14.53
CA ARG A 114 -3.43 24.96 15.78
C ARG A 114 -3.33 23.46 15.64
N GLY A 115 -3.84 22.90 14.53
CA GLY A 115 -4.12 21.49 14.41
C GLY A 115 -3.46 20.79 13.25
N LYS A 116 -3.54 19.47 13.29
CA LYS A 116 -3.10 18.60 12.21
C LYS A 116 -4.14 17.52 11.89
N TRP A 117 -4.06 16.96 10.69
CA TRP A 117 -4.80 15.78 10.27
C TRP A 117 -3.89 14.56 10.19
N CYS A 118 -4.46 13.38 10.37
CA CYS A 118 -3.70 12.15 10.33
C CYS A 118 -4.56 10.94 9.96
N TYR A 119 -4.10 10.15 9.02
CA TYR A 119 -4.49 8.76 8.82
C TYR A 119 -3.56 7.88 9.65
N SER A 120 -4.10 7.08 10.55
CA SER A 120 -3.30 6.11 11.31
C SER A 120 -2.88 4.90 10.47
N GLY A 121 -3.57 4.65 9.37
CA GLY A 121 -3.49 3.40 8.64
C GLY A 121 -4.19 2.26 9.35
N THR A 122 -3.80 1.04 8.99
CA THR A 122 -4.30 -0.22 9.58
C THR A 122 -3.27 -0.82 10.56
N PRO A 123 -3.70 -1.58 11.58
CA PRO A 123 -2.77 -2.22 12.53
C PRO A 123 -1.95 -3.35 11.90
N GLU A 124 -2.46 -4.01 10.85
CA GLU A 124 -1.79 -5.07 10.09
C GLU A 124 -2.04 -4.86 8.59
N GLY A 125 -1.08 -5.24 7.75
CA GLY A 125 -1.26 -5.29 6.30
C GLY A 125 -2.03 -6.55 5.88
N ARG A 126 -2.89 -6.43 4.87
CA ARG A 126 -3.73 -7.52 4.37
C ARG A 126 -3.27 -8.06 3.02
N GLY A 127 -2.45 -7.31 2.30
CA GLY A 127 -1.97 -7.68 0.97
C GLY A 127 -0.80 -6.81 0.50
N PHE A 128 -0.30 -7.09 -0.68
CA PHE A 128 0.83 -6.35 -1.26
C PHE A 128 0.48 -4.94 -1.79
N ASP A 129 -0.76 -4.57 -1.75
CA ASP A 129 -1.27 -3.20 -1.90
C ASP A 129 -1.14 -2.38 -0.61
N GLU A 130 -0.88 -3.05 0.51
CA GLU A 130 -0.72 -2.45 1.84
C GLU A 130 0.69 -2.64 2.42
N CYS A 131 1.73 -2.51 1.60
CA CYS A 131 3.12 -2.67 2.04
C CYS A 131 3.56 -1.64 3.08
N GLY A 132 4.64 -1.98 3.79
CA GLY A 132 5.34 -1.13 4.75
C GLY A 132 4.81 -1.22 6.18
N PRO A 133 5.31 -0.35 7.07
CA PRO A 133 4.99 -0.42 8.48
C PRO A 133 3.51 -0.13 8.73
N LYS A 134 2.87 -0.97 9.55
CA LYS A 134 1.49 -0.84 9.99
C LYS A 134 1.42 -0.67 11.50
N GLY A 135 0.39 0.04 11.98
CA GLY A 135 0.30 0.36 13.38
C GLY A 135 -0.86 1.28 13.70
N PHE A 136 -0.67 2.09 14.73
CA PHE A 136 -1.66 3.07 15.18
C PHE A 136 -0.98 4.36 15.64
N VAL A 137 -1.75 5.42 15.83
CA VAL A 137 -1.26 6.66 16.39
C VAL A 137 -1.64 6.77 17.86
N LEU A 138 -0.63 6.96 18.71
CA LEU A 138 -0.82 7.26 20.12
C LEU A 138 -0.86 8.79 20.30
N LEU A 139 -1.95 9.28 20.86
CA LEU A 139 -2.07 10.67 21.29
C LEU A 139 -1.75 10.75 22.79
N ASN A 140 -0.95 11.74 23.17
CA ASN A 140 -0.67 12.06 24.55
C ASN A 140 -1.05 13.52 24.82
N ILE A 141 -1.78 13.75 25.89
CA ILE A 141 -2.22 15.07 26.30
C ILE A 141 -1.67 15.36 27.69
N GLU A 142 -0.81 16.35 27.78
CA GLU A 142 -0.18 16.77 29.01
C GLU A 142 -0.14 18.30 29.10
N ASN A 143 -0.63 18.84 30.21
CA ASN A 143 -0.62 20.29 30.47
C ASN A 143 -1.27 21.11 29.35
N GLY A 144 -2.40 20.65 28.81
CA GLY A 144 -3.14 21.31 27.74
C GLY A 144 -2.47 21.22 26.36
N LYS A 145 -1.47 20.36 26.17
CA LYS A 145 -0.78 20.15 24.90
C LYS A 145 -0.99 18.74 24.40
N LEU A 146 -1.45 18.64 23.14
CA LEU A 146 -1.58 17.38 22.43
C LEU A 146 -0.29 17.08 21.65
N SER A 147 0.22 15.88 21.80
CA SER A 147 1.28 15.30 20.98
C SER A 147 0.82 13.99 20.36
N SER A 148 1.35 13.63 19.22
CA SER A 148 1.02 12.39 18.53
C SER A 148 2.27 11.66 18.08
N ARG A 149 2.19 10.35 18.06
CA ARG A 149 3.28 9.47 17.64
C ARG A 149 2.73 8.23 16.95
N PHE A 150 3.24 7.90 15.77
CA PHE A 150 2.97 6.59 15.16
C PHE A 150 3.68 5.50 15.95
N VAL A 151 2.97 4.42 16.22
CA VAL A 151 3.48 3.24 16.93
C VAL A 151 3.37 2.04 15.97
N PRO A 152 4.49 1.54 15.45
CA PRO A 152 4.49 0.29 14.68
C PRO A 152 3.95 -0.83 15.56
N PHE A 153 2.95 -1.57 15.07
CA PHE A 153 2.25 -2.60 15.84
C PHE A 153 2.19 -3.93 15.12
N ALA A 154 2.25 -3.92 13.78
CA ALA A 154 2.16 -5.11 12.96
C ALA A 154 3.15 -6.19 13.40
N GLN A 155 2.68 -7.42 13.49
CA GLN A 155 3.55 -8.56 13.76
C GLN A 155 4.47 -8.83 12.57
N ARG A 156 3.97 -8.59 11.35
CA ARG A 156 4.70 -8.80 10.10
C ARG A 156 4.53 -7.60 9.18
N GLU A 157 5.60 -7.20 8.56
CA GLU A 157 5.53 -6.26 7.46
C GLU A 157 5.38 -7.01 6.13
N ILE A 158 4.55 -6.47 5.25
CA ILE A 158 4.45 -6.90 3.87
C ILE A 158 5.35 -5.99 3.04
N GLU A 159 6.28 -6.58 2.30
CA GLU A 159 7.25 -5.82 1.51
C GLU A 159 7.31 -6.33 0.07
N GLU A 160 7.40 -5.40 -0.87
CA GLU A 160 7.77 -5.71 -2.26
C GLU A 160 9.21 -5.27 -2.49
N CYS A 161 10.07 -6.21 -2.85
CA CYS A 161 11.50 -6.02 -3.01
C CYS A 161 11.90 -6.25 -4.47
N LYS A 162 12.54 -5.26 -5.09
CA LYS A 162 13.12 -5.41 -6.43
C LYS A 162 14.56 -5.90 -6.30
N VAL A 163 14.89 -7.00 -6.99
CA VAL A 163 16.23 -7.57 -7.04
C VAL A 163 16.73 -7.56 -8.48
N ASP A 164 17.77 -6.79 -8.72
CA ASP A 164 18.40 -6.73 -10.04
C ASP A 164 19.35 -7.91 -10.23
N ILE A 165 19.02 -8.76 -11.22
CA ILE A 165 19.78 -9.93 -11.64
C ILE A 165 20.37 -9.78 -13.03
N SER A 166 20.58 -8.53 -13.49
CA SER A 166 21.15 -8.27 -14.82
C SER A 166 22.44 -9.04 -15.06
N GLY A 167 22.52 -9.70 -16.21
CA GLY A 167 23.68 -10.43 -16.66
C GLY A 167 23.92 -11.77 -15.98
N LEU A 168 23.09 -12.20 -15.02
CA LEU A 168 23.19 -13.50 -14.40
C LEU A 168 22.51 -14.57 -15.28
N GLU A 169 23.13 -15.77 -15.34
CA GLU A 169 22.65 -16.90 -16.15
C GLU A 169 22.31 -18.10 -15.27
N GLY A 170 23.16 -18.37 -14.29
CA GLY A 170 23.06 -19.56 -13.44
C GLY A 170 22.07 -19.42 -12.31
N GLU A 171 21.33 -20.48 -12.05
CA GLU A 171 20.32 -20.53 -10.97
C GLU A 171 20.93 -20.20 -9.61
N LEU A 172 22.10 -20.78 -9.28
CA LEU A 172 22.78 -20.54 -8.00
C LEU A 172 23.21 -19.07 -7.83
N GLU A 173 23.69 -18.44 -8.90
CA GLU A 173 24.09 -17.03 -8.86
C GLU A 173 22.89 -16.11 -8.63
N ILE A 174 21.75 -16.45 -9.22
CA ILE A 174 20.48 -15.72 -9.05
C ILE A 174 19.97 -15.87 -7.62
N GLU A 175 20.01 -17.09 -7.09
CA GLU A 175 19.64 -17.38 -5.70
C GLU A 175 20.54 -16.62 -4.72
N GLU A 176 21.86 -16.70 -4.86
CA GLU A 176 22.81 -15.97 -4.01
C GLU A 176 22.60 -14.47 -4.06
N ARG A 177 22.37 -13.90 -5.24
CA ARG A 177 22.06 -12.48 -5.42
C ARG A 177 20.79 -12.09 -4.69
N MET A 178 19.73 -12.89 -4.84
CA MET A 178 18.44 -12.66 -4.18
C MET A 178 18.58 -12.73 -2.66
N LEU A 179 19.20 -13.77 -2.14
CA LEU A 179 19.40 -13.96 -0.70
C LEU A 179 20.29 -12.86 -0.09
N SER A 180 21.32 -12.44 -0.80
CA SER A 180 22.18 -11.33 -0.37
C SER A 180 21.40 -10.00 -0.29
N ALA A 181 20.59 -9.71 -1.30
CA ALA A 181 19.77 -8.48 -1.34
C ALA A 181 18.74 -8.43 -0.19
N LEU A 182 18.28 -9.58 0.27
CA LEU A 182 17.25 -9.69 1.32
C LEU A 182 17.85 -9.96 2.71
N SER A 183 19.15 -10.04 2.86
CA SER A 183 19.84 -10.46 4.09
C SER A 183 19.52 -9.62 5.33
N CYS A 184 19.17 -8.33 5.15
CA CYS A 184 18.82 -7.43 6.24
C CYS A 184 17.32 -7.44 6.59
N ARG A 185 16.49 -8.22 5.90
CA ARG A 185 15.05 -8.24 6.14
C ARG A 185 14.70 -9.18 7.30
N PRO A 186 13.74 -8.78 8.17
CA PRO A 186 13.29 -9.64 9.26
C PRO A 186 12.63 -10.92 8.73
N SER A 187 13.00 -12.07 9.32
CA SER A 187 12.46 -13.39 8.94
C SER A 187 10.94 -13.53 9.12
N LYS A 188 10.36 -12.69 9.96
CA LYS A 188 8.90 -12.69 10.19
C LYS A 188 8.09 -12.02 9.08
N ASN A 189 8.73 -11.32 8.13
CA ASN A 189 8.05 -10.55 7.10
C ASN A 189 7.47 -11.42 5.98
N ILE A 190 6.51 -10.86 5.25
CA ILE A 190 5.93 -11.43 4.05
C ILE A 190 6.52 -10.67 2.86
N LEU A 191 7.17 -11.40 1.95
CA LEU A 191 7.91 -10.78 0.86
C LEU A 191 7.33 -11.11 -0.52
N ARG A 192 7.24 -10.10 -1.38
CA ARG A 192 7.15 -10.29 -2.83
C ARG A 192 8.47 -9.82 -3.45
N VAL A 193 9.16 -10.73 -4.09
CA VAL A 193 10.40 -10.41 -4.80
C VAL A 193 10.12 -10.27 -6.28
N LEU A 194 10.45 -9.11 -6.84
CA LEU A 194 10.42 -8.85 -8.26
C LEU A 194 11.84 -8.96 -8.79
N LEU A 195 12.13 -10.02 -9.53
CA LEU A 195 13.39 -10.14 -10.24
C LEU A 195 13.35 -9.21 -11.45
N ILE A 196 14.25 -8.25 -11.49
CA ILE A 196 14.31 -7.23 -12.54
C ILE A 196 15.68 -7.24 -13.24
N GLY A 197 15.78 -6.51 -14.33
CA GLY A 197 17.02 -6.35 -15.06
C GLY A 197 17.00 -7.05 -16.42
N ARG A 198 18.13 -7.00 -17.13
CA ARG A 198 18.30 -7.66 -18.42
C ARG A 198 19.16 -8.89 -18.27
N VAL A 199 18.60 -10.04 -18.63
CA VAL A 199 19.27 -11.35 -18.47
C VAL A 199 19.53 -11.97 -19.85
N PRO A 200 20.59 -12.77 -19.98
CA PRO A 200 20.82 -13.56 -21.18
C PRO A 200 19.66 -14.51 -21.45
N LEU A 201 19.54 -14.89 -22.72
CA LEU A 201 18.47 -15.75 -23.20
C LEU A 201 18.39 -17.13 -22.49
N ASN A 202 19.56 -17.64 -22.12
CA ASN A 202 19.76 -18.94 -21.46
C ASN A 202 19.73 -18.85 -19.92
N ALA A 203 19.32 -17.71 -19.35
CA ALA A 203 19.23 -17.55 -17.90
C ALA A 203 18.22 -18.51 -17.30
N GLN A 204 18.66 -19.28 -16.32
CA GLN A 204 17.84 -20.28 -15.62
C GLN A 204 17.11 -19.64 -14.44
N ILE A 205 15.96 -19.04 -14.71
CA ILE A 205 15.14 -18.40 -13.68
C ILE A 205 13.96 -19.32 -13.37
N ARG A 206 13.92 -19.86 -12.17
CA ARG A 206 12.87 -20.75 -11.67
C ARG A 206 12.17 -20.13 -10.45
N PRO A 207 11.13 -19.31 -10.64
CA PRO A 207 10.50 -18.61 -9.53
C PRO A 207 10.03 -19.51 -8.39
N LYS A 208 9.45 -20.67 -8.69
CA LYS A 208 8.97 -21.62 -7.66
C LYS A 208 10.07 -22.20 -6.78
N GLU A 209 11.24 -22.47 -7.35
CA GLU A 209 12.39 -22.97 -6.59
C GLU A 209 12.97 -21.87 -5.71
N LEU A 210 13.08 -20.65 -6.23
CA LEU A 210 13.49 -19.46 -5.46
C LEU A 210 12.50 -19.13 -4.34
N GLU A 211 11.20 -19.30 -4.56
CA GLU A 211 10.18 -19.19 -3.50
C GLU A 211 10.41 -20.21 -2.39
N GLY A 212 10.74 -21.45 -2.75
CA GLY A 212 11.08 -22.51 -1.80
C GLY A 212 12.21 -22.08 -0.86
N CYS A 213 13.32 -21.59 -1.43
CA CYS A 213 14.47 -21.10 -0.67
C CYS A 213 14.11 -19.92 0.25
N LEU A 214 13.25 -19.00 -0.22
CA LEU A 214 12.82 -17.87 0.59
C LEU A 214 11.88 -18.29 1.73
N ASN A 215 10.97 -19.23 1.49
CA ASN A 215 10.03 -19.72 2.51
C ASN A 215 10.70 -20.51 3.65
N GLU A 216 11.96 -20.92 3.48
CA GLU A 216 12.77 -21.44 4.58
C GLU A 216 13.29 -20.34 5.52
N ARG A 217 13.34 -19.09 5.06
CA ARG A 217 13.89 -17.93 5.79
C ARG A 217 12.87 -16.93 6.25
N PHE A 218 11.79 -16.76 5.50
CA PHE A 218 10.76 -15.76 5.75
C PHE A 218 9.41 -16.43 6.05
N PHE A 219 8.52 -15.73 6.69
CA PHE A 219 7.19 -16.25 7.04
C PHE A 219 6.41 -16.72 5.80
N SER A 220 6.46 -15.94 4.74
CA SER A 220 5.89 -16.27 3.43
C SER A 220 6.56 -15.43 2.36
N SER A 221 6.71 -15.97 1.19
CA SER A 221 7.29 -15.23 0.06
C SER A 221 6.66 -15.63 -1.27
N SER A 222 6.76 -14.73 -2.25
CA SER A 222 6.49 -15.00 -3.65
C SER A 222 7.57 -14.37 -4.52
N VAL A 223 7.90 -15.01 -5.64
CA VAL A 223 8.88 -14.51 -6.60
C VAL A 223 8.21 -14.31 -7.95
N LYS A 224 8.34 -13.10 -8.50
CA LYS A 224 7.88 -12.78 -9.85
C LYS A 224 9.08 -12.47 -10.74
N ASN A 225 9.11 -13.12 -11.89
CA ASN A 225 10.10 -12.81 -12.92
C ASN A 225 9.61 -11.64 -13.77
N CYS A 226 10.20 -10.47 -13.55
CA CYS A 226 9.96 -9.24 -14.31
C CYS A 226 11.20 -8.82 -15.13
N THR A 227 12.11 -9.77 -15.38
CA THR A 227 13.32 -9.51 -16.17
C THR A 227 12.99 -9.34 -17.64
N LYS A 228 13.86 -8.66 -18.34
CA LYS A 228 13.86 -8.51 -19.79
C LYS A 228 14.99 -9.33 -20.39
N ILE A 229 14.76 -9.87 -21.59
CA ILE A 229 15.81 -10.63 -22.28
C ILE A 229 16.80 -9.66 -22.90
N GLN A 230 18.08 -9.90 -22.66
CA GLN A 230 19.16 -9.23 -23.37
C GLN A 230 19.54 -10.07 -24.59
N ILE A 231 19.23 -9.56 -25.77
CA ILE A 231 19.63 -10.17 -27.02
C ILE A 231 20.71 -9.31 -27.67
N ASP A 232 21.86 -9.91 -27.96
CA ASP A 232 22.83 -9.31 -28.85
C ASP A 232 22.53 -9.77 -30.29
N PRO A 233 21.98 -8.89 -31.13
CA PRO A 233 21.63 -9.25 -32.52
C PRO A 233 22.84 -9.74 -33.34
N SER A 234 24.06 -9.38 -32.94
CA SER A 234 25.27 -9.74 -33.68
C SER A 234 25.57 -11.24 -33.57
N LEU A 235 25.20 -11.89 -32.45
CA LEU A 235 25.40 -13.31 -32.21
C LEU A 235 24.55 -14.20 -33.14
N TYR A 236 23.39 -13.68 -33.57
CA TYR A 236 22.40 -14.42 -34.36
C TYR A 236 22.42 -14.06 -35.83
N ARG A 237 23.31 -13.14 -36.27
CA ARG A 237 23.36 -12.65 -37.67
C ARG A 237 23.57 -13.80 -38.65
N ASP A 238 24.52 -14.66 -38.37
CA ASP A 238 24.99 -15.73 -39.26
C ASP A 238 24.60 -17.13 -38.78
N GLU A 239 23.79 -17.20 -37.74
CA GLU A 239 23.32 -18.48 -37.16
C GLU A 239 22.23 -19.11 -38.06
N LEU A 240 22.52 -20.32 -38.57
CA LEU A 240 21.65 -21.06 -39.49
C LEU A 240 20.62 -21.98 -38.77
N SER A 241 20.34 -21.70 -37.51
CA SER A 241 19.35 -22.45 -36.73
C SER A 241 17.95 -21.86 -36.84
N LEU A 242 16.92 -22.66 -36.52
CA LEU A 242 15.54 -22.16 -36.42
C LEU A 242 15.43 -21.05 -35.37
N LYS A 243 16.18 -21.14 -34.28
CA LYS A 243 16.30 -20.14 -33.21
C LYS A 243 16.84 -18.82 -33.77
N GLY A 244 17.95 -18.87 -34.53
CA GLY A 244 18.55 -17.68 -35.15
C GLY A 244 17.61 -17.02 -36.15
N GLU A 245 16.92 -17.79 -36.99
CA GLU A 245 15.92 -17.26 -37.94
C GLU A 245 14.75 -16.60 -37.25
N PHE A 246 14.22 -17.23 -36.20
CA PHE A 246 13.14 -16.67 -35.39
C PHE A 246 13.53 -15.32 -34.77
N ILE A 247 14.71 -15.25 -34.13
CA ILE A 247 15.21 -14.01 -33.49
C ILE A 247 15.37 -12.90 -34.54
N ARG A 248 16.01 -13.19 -35.69
CA ARG A 248 16.18 -12.17 -36.77
C ARG A 248 14.82 -11.67 -37.27
N THR A 249 13.86 -12.58 -37.45
CA THR A 249 12.53 -12.22 -37.96
C THR A 249 11.81 -11.29 -36.99
N VAL A 250 11.78 -11.61 -35.69
CA VAL A 250 11.13 -10.77 -34.68
C VAL A 250 11.82 -9.43 -34.54
N LEU A 251 13.16 -9.38 -34.49
CA LEU A 251 13.90 -8.12 -34.40
C LEU A 251 13.70 -7.22 -35.62
N ALA A 252 13.49 -7.81 -36.81
CA ALA A 252 13.25 -7.06 -38.04
C ALA A 252 11.81 -6.57 -38.19
N ALA A 253 10.86 -7.10 -37.44
CA ALA A 253 9.45 -6.72 -37.48
C ALA A 253 9.25 -5.26 -37.05
N ARG A 254 8.84 -4.40 -38.00
CA ARG A 254 8.66 -2.95 -37.77
C ARG A 254 7.31 -2.60 -37.21
N GLU A 255 6.33 -3.51 -37.32
CA GLU A 255 4.97 -3.39 -36.83
C GLU A 255 4.83 -3.69 -35.32
N LEU A 256 5.83 -4.33 -34.71
CA LEU A 256 5.86 -4.64 -33.28
C LEU A 256 6.56 -3.55 -32.49
N SER A 257 6.00 -3.20 -31.34
CA SER A 257 6.71 -2.38 -30.34
C SER A 257 7.89 -3.16 -29.75
N GLU A 258 8.85 -2.49 -29.13
CA GLU A 258 9.97 -3.17 -28.46
C GLU A 258 9.49 -4.10 -27.34
N GLU A 259 8.40 -3.74 -26.69
CA GLU A 259 7.77 -4.54 -25.65
C GLU A 259 7.11 -5.80 -26.21
N ASP A 260 6.39 -5.68 -27.34
CA ASP A 260 5.81 -6.84 -28.03
C ASP A 260 6.89 -7.78 -28.55
N LYS A 261 7.98 -7.23 -29.14
CA LYS A 261 9.13 -8.04 -29.56
C LYS A 261 9.72 -8.85 -28.42
N GLU A 262 9.92 -8.22 -27.25
CA GLU A 262 10.41 -8.91 -26.05
C GLU A 262 9.50 -10.08 -25.63
N GLN A 263 8.20 -9.86 -25.62
CA GLN A 263 7.22 -10.91 -25.29
C GLN A 263 7.23 -12.04 -26.31
N VAL A 264 7.21 -11.71 -27.61
CA VAL A 264 7.23 -12.71 -28.70
C VAL A 264 8.52 -13.53 -28.63
N LEU A 265 9.67 -12.89 -28.42
CA LEU A 265 10.94 -13.58 -28.27
C LEU A 265 10.94 -14.53 -27.08
N ARG A 266 10.48 -14.05 -25.92
CA ARG A 266 10.40 -14.88 -24.71
C ARG A 266 9.54 -16.11 -24.91
N CYS A 267 8.30 -15.93 -25.39
CA CYS A 267 7.38 -17.03 -25.61
C CYS A 267 7.86 -18.02 -26.67
N GLY A 268 8.34 -17.49 -27.80
CA GLY A 268 8.80 -18.33 -28.90
C GLY A 268 10.07 -19.12 -28.58
N LEU A 269 10.97 -18.57 -27.76
CA LEU A 269 12.20 -19.26 -27.36
C LEU A 269 11.92 -20.37 -26.33
N LEU A 270 11.03 -20.12 -25.35
CA LEU A 270 10.55 -21.16 -24.45
C LEU A 270 9.89 -22.31 -25.21
N ALA A 271 9.04 -21.99 -26.19
CA ALA A 271 8.40 -23.00 -27.03
C ALA A 271 9.40 -23.80 -27.87
N LEU A 272 10.48 -23.17 -28.38
CA LEU A 272 11.55 -23.86 -29.09
C LEU A 272 12.37 -24.82 -28.21
N GLU A 273 12.43 -24.55 -26.91
CA GLU A 273 13.10 -25.37 -25.90
C GLU A 273 12.15 -26.45 -25.32
N GLY A 274 10.89 -26.45 -25.72
CA GLY A 274 9.87 -27.40 -25.28
C GLY A 274 9.28 -27.08 -23.90
N GLU A 275 9.44 -25.84 -23.44
CA GLU A 275 8.88 -25.35 -22.19
C GLU A 275 7.54 -24.60 -22.45
N GLU A 276 6.60 -24.71 -21.51
CA GLU A 276 5.35 -23.97 -21.58
C GLU A 276 5.57 -22.49 -21.15
N ALA A 277 5.12 -21.55 -21.97
CA ALA A 277 5.13 -20.14 -21.63
C ALA A 277 3.94 -19.83 -20.70
N GLU A 278 4.18 -19.52 -19.44
CA GLU A 278 3.15 -18.95 -18.56
C GLU A 278 2.93 -17.47 -18.97
N PHE A 279 1.74 -17.17 -19.48
CA PHE A 279 1.30 -15.79 -19.72
C PHE A 279 0.76 -15.20 -18.42
N THR A 280 1.42 -14.17 -17.89
CA THR A 280 0.95 -13.38 -16.73
C THR A 280 0.34 -12.07 -17.19
#